data_2aba8afeaa8a9a802b1f9b2c04b841e3
#
_entry.id   2aba8afeaa8a9a802b1f9b2c04b841e3
#
_cell.length_a   1.000
_cell.length_b   1.000
_cell.length_c   1.000
_cell.angle_alpha   90.00
_cell.angle_beta   90.00
_cell.angle_gamma   90.00
#
_symmetry.space_group_name_H-M   'P 1'
#
loop_
_entity.id
_entity.type
_entity.pdbx_description
1 polymer ?
#
loop_
_entity_poly.entity_id
_entity_poly.type
_entity_poly.pdbx_seq_one_letter_code
_entity_poly.pdbx_strand_id
1 'polypeptide(L)'
;MVRQTVMPFKLERTDETLTAHGGLALLAEFNHGLGVCGLANRYLPGPGSNRGYAPSVFVDRLILMLQAGGQCLEDLRELTRESGLLRLLSREIIPDPDTVGDWLRRMGDPQTGHAGLVGLGQVRDELTARLLRRDGHETYTLDADATLVVGEKREAQWSYKGVRGYMPMLGFLWETPVCLVDEFREGNMSPGAGQLEFYRQCRARMPVGKRLARYRADSASYQAALINELEADHVRWAITADQDAAVKAVIAGVPAAAWQEPEPGCGYQVAEAVHSMNQTKTAFRLSIKREERVQDDLFEPAAGPYAYHVVASNWPAEEKTAQEVLGWHNQRGQAENFNKELKTGFGMDQLPCGDSGANAVFFRIGVLAYNLFIGFKRLACPAAWASQTIATVRWKLVQVAGRIVRHAGRVVLHLVLEADALGCWRAIRQRCWALGVAP
;
A
#
# COMPACT_ATOMS: atom_id res chain seq x y z
N MET A 1 38.51 42.32 11.20
CA MET A 1 37.05 42.15 11.48
C MET A 1 36.70 40.70 11.32
N VAL A 2 36.34 40.00 12.39
CA VAL A 2 35.80 38.65 12.30
C VAL A 2 34.38 38.79 11.68
N ARG A 3 34.17 38.21 10.49
CA ARG A 3 32.85 38.17 9.90
C ARG A 3 31.94 37.29 10.79
N GLN A 4 30.81 37.86 11.25
CA GLN A 4 29.81 37.13 12.00
C GLN A 4 29.26 36.02 11.10
N THR A 5 29.48 34.76 11.51
CA THR A 5 29.08 33.58 10.74
C THR A 5 27.73 32.99 11.16
N VAL A 6 27.08 33.59 12.19
CA VAL A 6 25.78 33.15 12.73
C VAL A 6 24.71 34.21 12.49
N MET A 7 23.48 33.78 12.29
CA MET A 7 22.34 34.71 12.13
C MET A 7 22.02 35.43 13.44
N PRO A 8 21.60 36.70 13.39
CA PRO A 8 21.36 37.53 14.58
C PRO A 8 19.95 37.28 15.17
N PHE A 9 19.70 36.07 15.72
CA PHE A 9 18.45 35.81 16.44
C PHE A 9 18.73 35.25 17.82
N LYS A 10 17.74 35.38 18.74
CA LYS A 10 17.77 34.79 20.06
C LYS A 10 16.89 33.55 20.10
N LEU A 11 17.27 32.56 20.91
CA LEU A 11 16.47 31.38 21.23
C LEU A 11 15.83 31.60 22.59
N GLU A 12 14.50 31.58 22.63
CA GLU A 12 13.73 31.72 23.86
C GLU A 12 12.64 30.63 23.89
N ARG A 13 12.31 30.18 25.11
CA ARG A 13 11.21 29.26 25.34
C ARG A 13 9.89 30.04 25.37
N THR A 14 8.83 29.42 24.81
CA THR A 14 7.46 29.92 25.00
C THR A 14 6.67 29.01 25.93
N ASP A 15 5.74 29.58 26.70
CA ASP A 15 4.77 28.83 27.52
C ASP A 15 3.43 28.62 26.80
N GLU A 16 3.31 29.03 25.54
CA GLU A 16 2.13 28.78 24.71
C GLU A 16 2.00 27.29 24.33
N THR A 17 0.76 26.82 24.29
CA THR A 17 0.48 25.46 23.81
C THR A 17 0.50 25.45 22.29
N LEU A 18 1.63 25.05 21.72
CA LEU A 18 1.84 25.00 20.29
C LEU A 18 1.77 23.55 19.78
N THR A 19 1.55 23.38 18.48
CA THR A 19 1.70 22.13 17.75
C THR A 19 2.44 22.40 16.45
N ALA A 20 3.33 21.48 16.05
CA ALA A 20 3.95 21.48 14.75
C ALA A 20 3.11 20.71 13.71
N HIS A 21 2.10 19.95 14.14
CA HIS A 21 1.33 19.00 13.34
C HIS A 21 -0.18 19.29 13.34
N GLY A 22 -0.57 20.57 13.17
CA GLY A 22 -1.98 20.96 13.23
C GLY A 22 -2.89 20.18 12.28
N GLY A 23 -2.38 19.78 11.13
CA GLY A 23 -3.15 19.01 10.14
C GLY A 23 -3.38 17.55 10.50
N LEU A 24 -2.64 17.01 11.47
CA LEU A 24 -2.94 15.68 12.00
C LEU A 24 -4.36 15.60 12.59
N ALA A 25 -4.91 16.74 13.03
CA ALA A 25 -6.30 16.82 13.46
C ALA A 25 -7.30 16.39 12.36
N LEU A 26 -7.06 16.77 11.11
CA LEU A 26 -7.94 16.38 9.98
C LEU A 26 -7.88 14.88 9.69
N LEU A 27 -6.68 14.28 9.74
CA LEU A 27 -6.50 12.84 9.59
C LEU A 27 -7.15 12.09 10.76
N ALA A 28 -7.01 12.58 11.99
CA ALA A 28 -7.66 11.99 13.16
C ALA A 28 -9.19 12.04 13.07
N GLU A 29 -9.77 13.16 12.59
CA GLU A 29 -11.21 13.26 12.34
C GLU A 29 -11.68 12.31 11.22
N PHE A 30 -10.89 12.16 10.16
CA PHE A 30 -11.17 11.19 9.09
C PHE A 30 -11.18 9.75 9.63
N ASN A 31 -10.14 9.37 10.39
CA ASN A 31 -10.02 8.05 11.00
C ASN A 31 -11.20 7.79 11.97
N HIS A 32 -11.60 8.80 12.72
CA HIS A 32 -12.75 8.75 13.61
C HIS A 32 -14.07 8.56 12.84
N GLY A 33 -14.28 9.32 11.77
CA GLY A 33 -15.46 9.24 10.90
C GLY A 33 -15.61 7.86 10.23
N LEU A 34 -14.49 7.17 9.96
CA LEU A 34 -14.50 5.78 9.47
C LEU A 34 -14.62 4.73 10.59
N GLY A 35 -14.62 5.14 11.88
CA GLY A 35 -14.85 4.25 13.00
C GLY A 35 -13.68 3.34 13.36
N VAL A 36 -12.43 3.74 13.10
CA VAL A 36 -11.21 2.94 13.34
C VAL A 36 -11.16 2.38 14.76
N CYS A 37 -11.38 3.22 15.78
CA CYS A 37 -11.34 2.80 17.19
C CYS A 37 -12.43 1.76 17.52
N GLY A 38 -13.64 1.97 17.01
CA GLY A 38 -14.75 1.03 17.23
C GLY A 38 -14.47 -0.34 16.63
N LEU A 39 -13.92 -0.37 15.39
CA LEU A 39 -13.54 -1.61 14.72
C LEU A 39 -12.39 -2.31 15.44
N ALA A 40 -11.36 -1.57 15.87
CA ALA A 40 -10.26 -2.13 16.64
C ALA A 40 -10.76 -2.80 17.93
N ASN A 41 -11.62 -2.13 18.70
CA ASN A 41 -12.18 -2.70 19.95
C ASN A 41 -13.13 -3.88 19.70
N ARG A 42 -13.77 -3.93 18.51
CA ARG A 42 -14.69 -5.03 18.17
C ARG A 42 -13.97 -6.31 17.79
N TYR A 43 -12.87 -6.18 17.03
CA TYR A 43 -12.25 -7.34 16.37
C TYR A 43 -10.96 -7.82 17.03
N LEU A 44 -10.27 -6.97 17.78
CA LEU A 44 -9.02 -7.38 18.41
C LEU A 44 -9.27 -7.93 19.83
N PRO A 45 -8.39 -8.83 20.28
CA PRO A 45 -8.41 -9.32 21.67
C PRO A 45 -8.29 -8.16 22.66
N GLY A 46 -9.16 -8.14 23.64
CA GLY A 46 -9.13 -7.17 24.73
C GLY A 46 -7.88 -7.26 25.61
N PRO A 47 -7.67 -6.31 26.53
CA PRO A 47 -6.61 -6.41 27.51
C PRO A 47 -6.85 -7.61 28.43
N GLY A 48 -5.78 -8.30 28.82
CA GLY A 48 -5.86 -9.44 29.75
C GLY A 48 -6.21 -9.05 31.20
N SER A 49 -6.39 -7.75 31.48
CA SER A 49 -6.73 -7.22 32.79
C SER A 49 -7.52 -5.91 32.68
N ASN A 50 -8.24 -5.54 33.75
CA ASN A 50 -8.97 -4.27 33.83
C ASN A 50 -8.06 -3.02 33.84
N ARG A 51 -6.74 -3.18 33.94
CA ARG A 51 -5.75 -2.09 33.92
C ARG A 51 -5.08 -1.91 32.55
N GLY A 52 -5.32 -2.81 31.61
CA GLY A 52 -4.73 -2.76 30.28
C GLY A 52 -5.44 -1.75 29.38
N TYR A 53 -4.72 -1.18 28.44
CA TYR A 53 -5.31 -0.30 27.42
C TYR A 53 -6.19 -1.06 26.43
N ALA A 54 -7.27 -0.46 26.00
CA ALA A 54 -8.11 -1.00 24.94
C ALA A 54 -7.30 -1.11 23.60
N PRO A 55 -7.60 -2.10 22.75
CA PRO A 55 -6.91 -2.27 21.46
C PRO A 55 -6.88 -1.02 20.59
N SER A 56 -7.96 -0.23 20.61
CA SER A 56 -8.04 1.03 19.87
C SER A 56 -6.97 2.03 20.27
N VAL A 57 -6.48 2.01 21.51
CA VAL A 57 -5.43 2.91 21.97
C VAL A 57 -4.13 2.62 21.23
N PHE A 58 -3.78 1.35 21.04
CA PHE A 58 -2.59 0.97 20.29
C PHE A 58 -2.74 1.27 18.79
N VAL A 59 -3.82 0.80 18.19
CA VAL A 59 -4.05 0.92 16.74
C VAL A 59 -4.13 2.39 16.31
N ASP A 60 -4.94 3.21 17.01
CA ASP A 60 -5.09 4.63 16.67
C ASP A 60 -3.79 5.43 16.85
N ARG A 61 -3.02 5.15 17.93
CA ARG A 61 -1.76 5.89 18.18
C ARG A 61 -0.68 5.51 17.17
N LEU A 62 -0.57 4.24 16.82
CA LEU A 62 0.36 3.80 15.76
C LEU A 62 -0.03 4.39 14.41
N ILE A 63 -1.31 4.40 14.05
CA ILE A 63 -1.78 5.05 12.81
C ILE A 63 -1.45 6.54 12.81
N LEU A 64 -1.73 7.27 13.90
CA LEU A 64 -1.42 8.70 13.99
C LEU A 64 0.09 8.96 13.92
N MET A 65 0.89 8.16 14.60
CA MET A 65 2.36 8.24 14.54
C MET A 65 2.85 8.07 13.09
N LEU A 66 2.41 7.02 12.41
CA LEU A 66 2.77 6.75 11.01
C LEU A 66 2.29 7.87 10.08
N GLN A 67 1.10 8.42 10.28
CA GLN A 67 0.57 9.56 9.51
C GLN A 67 1.35 10.84 9.77
N ALA A 68 1.83 11.06 10.98
CA ALA A 68 2.69 12.19 11.33
C ALA A 68 4.10 12.10 10.74
N GLY A 69 4.57 10.90 10.40
CA GLY A 69 5.88 10.66 9.81
C GLY A 69 6.82 9.81 10.65
N GLY A 70 6.37 9.31 11.81
CA GLY A 70 7.09 8.30 12.57
C GLY A 70 7.25 7.00 11.81
N GLN A 71 8.33 6.28 12.06
CA GLN A 71 8.70 5.05 11.36
C GLN A 71 9.04 3.90 12.32
N CYS A 72 9.32 4.20 13.57
CA CYS A 72 9.66 3.23 14.60
C CYS A 72 8.86 3.49 15.89
N LEU A 73 8.87 2.52 16.81
CA LEU A 73 8.10 2.64 18.05
C LEU A 73 8.55 3.80 18.93
N GLU A 74 9.85 4.14 18.92
CA GLU A 74 10.39 5.28 19.68
C GLU A 74 9.77 6.62 19.26
N ASP A 75 9.28 6.74 18.02
CA ASP A 75 8.64 7.96 17.51
C ASP A 75 7.29 8.25 18.23
N LEU A 76 6.74 7.29 18.97
CA LEU A 76 5.61 7.53 19.87
C LEU A 76 5.96 8.56 20.97
N ARG A 77 7.24 8.62 21.38
CA ARG A 77 7.70 9.63 22.34
C ARG A 77 7.63 11.04 21.77
N GLU A 78 7.89 11.19 20.46
CA GLU A 78 7.73 12.49 19.78
C GLU A 78 6.25 12.88 19.69
N LEU A 79 5.36 11.92 19.41
CA LEU A 79 3.91 12.18 19.44
C LEU A 79 3.45 12.63 20.84
N THR A 80 4.05 12.11 21.92
CA THR A 80 3.73 12.51 23.30
C THR A 80 4.05 13.98 23.55
N ARG A 81 5.04 14.56 22.87
CA ARG A 81 5.40 15.99 22.99
C ARG A 81 4.33 16.93 22.44
N GLU A 82 3.48 16.44 21.55
CA GLU A 82 2.32 17.15 20.99
C GLU A 82 1.12 17.21 21.97
N SER A 83 1.38 17.44 23.26
CA SER A 83 0.39 17.33 24.34
C SER A 83 -0.86 18.19 24.13
N GLY A 84 -0.72 19.37 23.53
CA GLY A 84 -1.84 20.24 23.19
C GLY A 84 -2.73 19.63 22.11
N LEU A 85 -2.12 19.12 21.05
CA LEU A 85 -2.83 18.44 19.97
C LEU A 85 -3.52 17.16 20.48
N LEU A 86 -2.82 16.35 21.27
CA LEU A 86 -3.40 15.12 21.84
C LEU A 86 -4.62 15.43 22.72
N ARG A 87 -4.56 16.52 23.51
CA ARG A 87 -5.70 16.99 24.30
C ARG A 87 -6.85 17.47 23.40
N LEU A 88 -6.55 18.21 22.33
CA LEU A 88 -7.54 18.63 21.34
C LEU A 88 -8.28 17.42 20.74
N LEU A 89 -7.57 16.33 20.51
CA LEU A 89 -8.08 15.10 19.92
C LEU A 89 -8.69 14.13 20.96
N SER A 90 -8.62 14.44 22.26
CA SER A 90 -8.97 13.54 23.37
C SER A 90 -8.17 12.21 23.31
N ARG A 91 -6.85 12.33 23.10
CA ARG A 91 -5.92 11.22 22.92
C ARG A 91 -4.66 11.34 23.80
N GLU A 92 -4.84 11.82 25.02
CA GLU A 92 -3.73 12.11 25.94
C GLU A 92 -2.92 10.87 26.35
N ILE A 93 -3.52 9.68 26.25
CA ILE A 93 -2.83 8.44 26.58
C ILE A 93 -2.07 7.94 25.35
N ILE A 94 -0.75 7.94 25.44
CA ILE A 94 0.18 7.32 24.49
C ILE A 94 0.89 6.19 25.24
N PRO A 95 0.74 4.92 24.83
CA PRO A 95 1.49 3.82 25.43
C PRO A 95 2.99 4.00 25.18
N ASP A 96 3.79 3.59 26.16
CA ASP A 96 5.25 3.55 26.03
C ASP A 96 5.67 2.56 24.91
N PRO A 97 6.73 2.83 24.14
CA PRO A 97 7.24 1.94 23.09
C PRO A 97 7.40 0.47 23.51
N ASP A 98 7.90 0.22 24.73
CA ASP A 98 8.04 -1.16 25.25
C ASP A 98 6.68 -1.83 25.44
N THR A 99 5.70 -1.11 25.99
CA THR A 99 4.31 -1.59 26.12
C THR A 99 3.68 -1.88 24.76
N VAL A 100 3.98 -1.07 23.74
CA VAL A 100 3.53 -1.33 22.37
C VAL A 100 4.23 -2.57 21.81
N GLY A 101 5.52 -2.74 22.01
CA GLY A 101 6.27 -3.91 21.59
C GLY A 101 5.70 -5.21 22.20
N ASP A 102 5.36 -5.20 23.50
CA ASP A 102 4.72 -6.33 24.18
C ASP A 102 3.33 -6.60 23.62
N TRP A 103 2.56 -5.54 23.32
CA TRP A 103 1.25 -5.67 22.70
C TRP A 103 1.35 -6.27 21.30
N LEU A 104 2.31 -5.84 20.46
CA LEU A 104 2.54 -6.39 19.12
C LEU A 104 2.87 -7.89 19.18
N ARG A 105 3.75 -8.31 20.11
CA ARG A 105 4.08 -9.73 20.34
C ARG A 105 2.85 -10.54 20.72
N ARG A 106 2.05 -10.03 21.66
CA ARG A 106 0.80 -10.68 22.08
C ARG A 106 -0.22 -10.80 20.94
N MET A 107 -0.34 -9.78 20.09
CA MET A 107 -1.28 -9.80 18.95
C MET A 107 -0.83 -10.76 17.84
N GLY A 108 0.47 -10.92 17.66
CA GLY A 108 1.06 -11.83 16.67
C GLY A 108 1.40 -13.23 17.20
N ASP A 109 1.04 -13.57 18.45
CA ASP A 109 1.40 -14.82 19.09
C ASP A 109 0.76 -16.04 18.40
N PRO A 110 1.57 -17.00 17.88
CA PRO A 110 1.06 -18.20 17.25
C PRO A 110 0.29 -19.11 18.23
N GLN A 111 0.57 -19.07 19.54
CA GLN A 111 -0.14 -19.87 20.53
C GLN A 111 -1.62 -19.47 20.66
N THR A 112 -1.95 -18.21 20.32
CA THR A 112 -3.33 -17.73 20.26
C THR A 112 -3.95 -17.84 18.86
N GLY A 113 -3.29 -18.54 17.93
CA GLY A 113 -3.69 -18.60 16.53
C GLY A 113 -3.59 -17.24 15.82
N HIS A 114 -2.66 -16.38 16.25
CA HIS A 114 -2.49 -15.02 15.72
C HIS A 114 -3.77 -14.17 15.83
N ALA A 115 -4.51 -14.31 16.93
CA ALA A 115 -5.85 -13.71 17.07
C ALA A 115 -5.88 -12.20 16.81
N GLY A 116 -4.83 -11.46 17.22
CA GLY A 116 -4.73 -10.02 16.94
C GLY A 116 -4.51 -9.74 15.45
N LEU A 117 -3.68 -10.53 14.77
CA LEU A 117 -3.44 -10.39 13.34
C LEU A 117 -4.71 -10.71 12.52
N VAL A 118 -5.46 -11.73 12.91
CA VAL A 118 -6.76 -12.06 12.32
C VAL A 118 -7.74 -10.89 12.52
N GLY A 119 -7.83 -10.37 13.74
CA GLY A 119 -8.69 -9.22 14.07
C GLY A 119 -8.33 -7.96 13.28
N LEU A 120 -7.04 -7.64 13.11
CA LEU A 120 -6.60 -6.54 12.26
C LEU A 120 -6.96 -6.77 10.78
N GLY A 121 -6.96 -8.02 10.30
CA GLY A 121 -7.46 -8.36 8.98
C GLY A 121 -8.94 -7.97 8.83
N GLN A 122 -9.77 -8.27 9.82
CA GLN A 122 -11.18 -7.88 9.83
C GLN A 122 -11.37 -6.34 9.90
N VAL A 123 -10.52 -5.64 10.66
CA VAL A 123 -10.50 -4.17 10.68
C VAL A 123 -10.17 -3.62 9.27
N ARG A 124 -9.12 -4.15 8.63
CA ARG A 124 -8.74 -3.76 7.25
C ARG A 124 -9.89 -4.01 6.27
N ASP A 125 -10.47 -5.19 6.29
CA ASP A 125 -11.53 -5.60 5.37
C ASP A 125 -12.74 -4.66 5.50
N GLU A 126 -13.17 -4.37 6.73
CA GLU A 126 -14.30 -3.46 6.98
C GLU A 126 -13.99 -2.01 6.61
N LEU A 127 -12.80 -1.49 6.96
CA LEU A 127 -12.38 -0.13 6.57
C LEU A 127 -12.30 0.00 5.05
N THR A 128 -11.68 -0.97 4.37
CA THR A 128 -11.57 -0.97 2.91
C THR A 128 -12.95 -1.04 2.27
N ALA A 129 -13.86 -1.87 2.78
CA ALA A 129 -15.24 -1.93 2.30
C ALA A 129 -15.97 -0.58 2.47
N ARG A 130 -15.78 0.13 3.61
CA ARG A 130 -16.33 1.47 3.83
C ARG A 130 -15.80 2.50 2.83
N LEU A 131 -14.52 2.42 2.48
CA LEU A 131 -13.91 3.28 1.46
C LEU A 131 -14.47 2.97 0.06
N LEU A 132 -14.49 1.71 -0.34
CA LEU A 132 -14.94 1.28 -1.67
C LEU A 132 -16.43 1.50 -1.90
N ARG A 133 -17.29 1.40 -0.87
CA ARG A 133 -18.73 1.73 -1.01
C ARG A 133 -18.96 3.21 -1.34
N ARG A 134 -18.04 4.10 -0.96
CA ARG A 134 -18.06 5.53 -1.24
C ARG A 134 -17.35 5.90 -2.54
N ASP A 135 -16.65 4.96 -3.14
CA ASP A 135 -16.02 5.11 -4.44
C ASP A 135 -17.03 4.86 -5.57
N GLY A 136 -16.98 5.67 -6.63
CA GLY A 136 -17.87 5.56 -7.79
C GLY A 136 -17.63 4.34 -8.68
N HIS A 137 -16.52 3.60 -8.52
CA HIS A 137 -16.22 2.43 -9.34
C HIS A 137 -17.01 1.19 -8.89
N GLU A 138 -17.50 0.39 -9.84
CA GLU A 138 -18.10 -0.91 -9.60
C GLU A 138 -17.15 -2.06 -9.90
N THR A 139 -16.22 -1.84 -10.83
CA THR A 139 -15.25 -2.83 -11.28
C THR A 139 -13.83 -2.35 -11.05
N TYR A 140 -12.96 -3.27 -10.64
CA TYR A 140 -11.59 -2.96 -10.26
C TYR A 140 -10.60 -3.88 -10.97
N THR A 141 -9.39 -3.35 -11.14
CA THR A 141 -8.19 -4.08 -11.53
C THR A 141 -7.39 -4.42 -10.28
N LEU A 142 -7.10 -5.68 -10.06
CA LEU A 142 -6.20 -6.13 -9.01
C LEU A 142 -4.78 -6.22 -9.55
N ASP A 143 -3.86 -5.49 -8.94
CA ASP A 143 -2.42 -5.63 -9.12
C ASP A 143 -1.87 -6.42 -7.91
N ALA A 144 -1.45 -7.67 -8.13
CA ALA A 144 -0.84 -8.51 -7.11
C ALA A 144 0.69 -8.51 -7.26
N ASP A 145 1.40 -8.27 -6.17
CA ASP A 145 2.86 -8.19 -6.16
C ASP A 145 3.44 -8.64 -4.82
N ALA A 146 4.55 -9.40 -4.88
CA ALA A 146 5.32 -9.78 -3.70
C ALA A 146 6.53 -8.86 -3.59
N THR A 147 6.66 -8.15 -2.48
CA THR A 147 7.73 -7.18 -2.27
C THR A 147 8.68 -7.62 -1.16
N LEU A 148 9.98 -7.47 -1.39
CA LEU A 148 10.99 -7.78 -0.36
C LEU A 148 11.10 -6.62 0.64
N VAL A 149 10.98 -6.93 1.92
CA VAL A 149 11.32 -6.07 3.06
C VAL A 149 12.59 -6.61 3.69
N VAL A 150 13.71 -5.93 3.46
CA VAL A 150 15.02 -6.32 4.01
C VAL A 150 15.06 -5.97 5.50
N GLY A 151 15.59 -6.88 6.32
CA GLY A 151 15.74 -6.61 7.75
C GLY A 151 16.52 -7.71 8.46
N GLU A 152 17.53 -7.31 9.25
CA GLU A 152 18.36 -8.20 10.08
C GLU A 152 17.66 -8.49 11.43
N LYS A 153 16.42 -9.00 11.38
CA LYS A 153 15.64 -9.35 12.57
C LYS A 153 15.89 -10.82 12.97
N ARG A 154 15.64 -11.14 14.22
CA ARG A 154 15.88 -12.49 14.78
C ARG A 154 15.26 -13.59 13.93
N GLU A 155 14.01 -13.43 13.53
CA GLU A 155 13.23 -14.42 12.76
C GLU A 155 13.20 -14.16 11.25
N ALA A 156 13.90 -13.13 10.76
CA ALA A 156 14.01 -12.88 9.32
C ALA A 156 14.73 -14.03 8.60
N GLN A 157 14.20 -14.47 7.46
CA GLN A 157 14.74 -15.58 6.67
C GLN A 157 15.48 -15.08 5.43
N TRP A 158 16.39 -15.90 4.93
CA TRP A 158 17.10 -15.62 3.69
C TRP A 158 16.18 -15.67 2.49
N SER A 159 16.13 -14.60 1.73
CA SER A 159 15.35 -14.52 0.49
C SER A 159 16.11 -15.11 -0.70
N TYR A 160 15.39 -15.35 -1.79
CA TYR A 160 15.99 -15.77 -3.06
C TYR A 160 16.98 -14.73 -3.64
N LYS A 161 16.95 -13.50 -3.16
CA LYS A 161 17.91 -12.42 -3.52
C LYS A 161 19.19 -12.42 -2.67
N GLY A 162 19.37 -13.41 -1.79
CA GLY A 162 20.56 -13.52 -0.95
C GLY A 162 20.65 -12.50 0.18
N VAL A 163 19.52 -11.94 0.61
CA VAL A 163 19.41 -11.03 1.76
C VAL A 163 18.36 -11.51 2.74
N ARG A 164 18.55 -11.23 4.03
CA ARG A 164 17.55 -11.57 5.06
C ARG A 164 16.40 -10.59 5.06
N GLY A 165 15.20 -11.08 5.32
CA GLY A 165 14.01 -10.23 5.37
C GLY A 165 12.71 -11.00 5.38
N TYR A 166 11.70 -10.36 4.85
CA TYR A 166 10.33 -10.85 4.70
C TYR A 166 9.85 -10.62 3.27
N MET A 167 8.88 -11.40 2.82
CA MET A 167 8.33 -11.34 1.46
C MET A 167 6.80 -11.14 1.49
N PRO A 168 6.31 -10.01 2.02
CA PRO A 168 4.88 -9.74 2.01
C PRO A 168 4.32 -9.73 0.59
N MET A 169 3.12 -10.30 0.45
CA MET A 169 2.32 -10.24 -0.76
C MET A 169 1.20 -9.23 -0.58
N LEU A 170 1.03 -8.35 -1.56
CA LEU A 170 0.13 -7.21 -1.52
C LEU A 170 -0.76 -7.20 -2.75
N GLY A 171 -2.06 -6.99 -2.54
CA GLY A 171 -3.05 -6.82 -3.59
C GLY A 171 -3.60 -5.39 -3.60
N PHE A 172 -3.16 -4.58 -4.55
CA PHE A 172 -3.65 -3.21 -4.71
C PHE A 172 -4.75 -3.14 -5.76
N LEU A 173 -5.73 -2.27 -5.53
CA LEU A 173 -6.72 -1.91 -6.53
C LEU A 173 -6.22 -0.71 -7.33
N TRP A 174 -6.22 -0.81 -8.66
CA TRP A 174 -5.72 0.25 -9.52
C TRP A 174 -6.56 1.54 -9.47
N GLU A 175 -7.87 1.41 -9.57
CA GLU A 175 -8.82 2.53 -9.65
C GLU A 175 -8.87 3.33 -8.34
N THR A 176 -8.70 2.64 -7.22
CA THR A 176 -8.60 3.21 -5.86
C THR A 176 -7.47 2.49 -5.16
N PRO A 177 -6.25 3.06 -5.13
CA PRO A 177 -5.03 2.33 -4.79
C PRO A 177 -4.93 1.97 -3.30
N VAL A 178 -5.98 1.37 -2.76
CA VAL A 178 -5.97 0.72 -1.44
C VAL A 178 -5.36 -0.67 -1.54
N CYS A 179 -4.66 -1.08 -0.52
CA CYS A 179 -4.24 -2.47 -0.34
C CYS A 179 -5.44 -3.27 0.17
N LEU A 180 -6.03 -4.08 -0.70
CA LEU A 180 -7.22 -4.89 -0.41
C LEU A 180 -6.89 -6.05 0.53
N VAL A 181 -5.77 -6.73 0.25
CA VAL A 181 -5.25 -7.84 1.07
C VAL A 181 -3.73 -7.67 1.21
N ASP A 182 -3.24 -7.90 2.41
CA ASP A 182 -1.83 -8.05 2.74
C ASP A 182 -1.61 -9.43 3.37
N GLU A 183 -0.58 -10.12 2.95
CA GLU A 183 -0.10 -11.36 3.54
C GLU A 183 1.37 -11.19 3.89
N PHE A 184 1.67 -11.06 5.19
CA PHE A 184 3.05 -10.93 5.66
C PHE A 184 3.69 -12.32 5.68
N ARG A 185 4.69 -12.53 4.82
CA ARG A 185 5.33 -13.83 4.61
C ARG A 185 6.80 -13.80 4.95
N GLU A 186 7.35 -14.95 5.31
CA GLU A 186 8.78 -15.11 5.57
C GLU A 186 9.61 -14.88 4.30
N GLY A 187 10.87 -14.42 4.47
CA GLY A 187 11.76 -14.05 3.38
C GLY A 187 12.11 -15.19 2.43
N ASN A 188 12.10 -16.45 2.91
CA ASN A 188 12.35 -17.65 2.11
C ASN A 188 11.13 -18.12 1.30
N MET A 189 9.96 -17.48 1.46
CA MET A 189 8.79 -17.78 0.66
C MET A 189 9.00 -17.34 -0.79
N SER A 190 8.79 -18.25 -1.74
CA SER A 190 8.84 -17.90 -3.16
C SER A 190 7.76 -16.87 -3.51
N PRO A 191 8.05 -15.85 -4.34
CA PRO A 191 7.03 -14.93 -4.85
C PRO A 191 5.85 -15.64 -5.51
N GLY A 192 6.09 -16.76 -6.21
CA GLY A 192 5.04 -17.56 -6.87
C GLY A 192 4.20 -18.44 -5.93
N ALA A 193 4.58 -18.60 -4.66
CA ALA A 193 3.82 -19.44 -3.75
C ALA A 193 2.49 -18.79 -3.35
N GLY A 194 1.41 -19.57 -3.35
CA GLY A 194 0.09 -19.15 -2.84
C GLY A 194 -0.67 -18.15 -3.71
N GLN A 195 -0.27 -17.90 -4.96
CA GLN A 195 -0.89 -16.91 -5.86
C GLN A 195 -2.39 -17.12 -6.05
N LEU A 196 -2.83 -18.36 -6.30
CA LEU A 196 -4.25 -18.68 -6.46
C LEU A 196 -5.07 -18.39 -5.20
N GLU A 197 -4.57 -18.81 -4.04
CA GLU A 197 -5.26 -18.56 -2.77
C GLU A 197 -5.31 -17.08 -2.42
N PHE A 198 -4.24 -16.36 -2.70
CA PHE A 198 -4.20 -14.91 -2.53
C PHE A 198 -5.22 -14.18 -3.43
N TYR A 199 -5.34 -14.58 -4.70
CA TYR A 199 -6.39 -14.07 -5.58
C TYR A 199 -7.80 -14.34 -5.01
N ARG A 200 -8.07 -15.58 -4.56
CA ARG A 200 -9.34 -15.95 -3.93
C ARG A 200 -9.65 -15.10 -2.70
N GLN A 201 -8.65 -14.84 -1.88
CA GLN A 201 -8.78 -13.95 -0.73
C GLN A 201 -9.13 -12.52 -1.17
N CYS A 202 -8.47 -11.98 -2.18
CA CYS A 202 -8.80 -10.65 -2.72
C CYS A 202 -10.22 -10.59 -3.24
N ARG A 203 -10.64 -11.60 -4.04
CA ARG A 203 -12.01 -11.69 -4.56
C ARG A 203 -13.05 -11.71 -3.44
N ALA A 204 -12.82 -12.49 -2.40
CA ALA A 204 -13.73 -12.64 -1.27
C ALA A 204 -13.87 -11.37 -0.41
N ARG A 205 -12.93 -10.41 -0.47
CA ARG A 205 -12.97 -9.14 0.28
C ARG A 205 -13.62 -8.00 -0.49
N MET A 206 -14.00 -8.22 -1.74
CA MET A 206 -14.75 -7.21 -2.47
C MET A 206 -16.12 -7.01 -1.83
N PRO A 207 -16.52 -5.75 -1.54
CA PRO A 207 -17.83 -5.49 -0.95
C PRO A 207 -18.97 -5.76 -1.95
N VAL A 208 -20.15 -6.03 -1.44
CA VAL A 208 -21.35 -6.25 -2.27
C VAL A 208 -21.54 -5.10 -3.28
N GLY A 209 -21.82 -5.45 -4.53
CA GLY A 209 -21.94 -4.50 -5.65
C GLY A 209 -20.63 -4.08 -6.29
N LYS A 210 -19.49 -4.56 -5.80
CA LYS A 210 -18.17 -4.31 -6.35
C LYS A 210 -17.51 -5.64 -6.75
N ARG A 211 -16.71 -5.66 -7.84
CA ARG A 211 -16.05 -6.89 -8.27
C ARG A 211 -14.67 -6.64 -8.88
N LEU A 212 -13.81 -7.62 -8.79
CA LEU A 212 -12.59 -7.69 -9.58
C LEU A 212 -12.98 -8.06 -11.02
N ALA A 213 -12.74 -7.18 -11.96
CA ALA A 213 -13.00 -7.39 -13.36
C ALA A 213 -11.72 -7.60 -14.16
N ARG A 214 -10.58 -7.18 -13.61
CA ARG A 214 -9.28 -7.24 -14.26
C ARG A 214 -8.18 -7.64 -13.26
N TYR A 215 -7.15 -8.31 -13.77
CA TYR A 215 -6.01 -8.78 -12.98
C TYR A 215 -4.70 -8.52 -13.74
N ARG A 216 -3.68 -8.02 -13.05
CA ARG A 216 -2.33 -7.88 -13.58
C ARG A 216 -1.31 -8.36 -12.56
N ALA A 217 -0.28 -9.05 -13.04
CA ALA A 217 0.83 -9.50 -12.20
C ALA A 217 2.10 -9.75 -13.03
N ASP A 218 3.20 -9.95 -12.31
CA ASP A 218 4.47 -10.39 -12.88
C ASP A 218 4.47 -11.92 -13.17
N SER A 219 5.64 -12.43 -13.57
CA SER A 219 5.79 -13.84 -13.92
C SER A 219 5.62 -14.80 -12.74
N ALA A 220 5.74 -14.34 -11.50
CA ALA A 220 5.46 -15.18 -10.33
C ALA A 220 4.01 -15.70 -10.31
N SER A 221 3.10 -14.99 -10.98
CA SER A 221 1.69 -15.35 -11.15
C SER A 221 1.41 -16.16 -12.42
N TYR A 222 2.42 -16.47 -13.26
CA TYR A 222 2.25 -17.25 -14.48
C TYR A 222 2.06 -18.73 -14.17
N GLN A 223 0.86 -19.08 -13.67
CA GLN A 223 0.51 -20.41 -13.17
C GLN A 223 -0.83 -20.87 -13.72
N ALA A 224 -0.89 -22.08 -14.26
CA ALA A 224 -2.09 -22.64 -14.88
C ALA A 224 -3.30 -22.64 -13.94
N ALA A 225 -3.11 -22.96 -12.67
CA ALA A 225 -4.20 -22.98 -11.67
C ALA A 225 -4.84 -21.60 -11.48
N LEU A 226 -4.03 -20.53 -11.40
CA LEU A 226 -4.51 -19.16 -11.29
C LEU A 226 -5.20 -18.72 -12.59
N ILE A 227 -4.59 -18.97 -13.74
CA ILE A 227 -5.16 -18.64 -15.06
C ILE A 227 -6.53 -19.30 -15.23
N ASN A 228 -6.67 -20.58 -14.88
CA ASN A 228 -7.94 -21.30 -14.95
C ASN A 228 -9.02 -20.69 -14.03
N GLU A 229 -8.64 -20.20 -12.86
CA GLU A 229 -9.59 -19.52 -11.94
C GLU A 229 -10.01 -18.16 -12.47
N LEU A 230 -9.07 -17.36 -13.00
CA LEU A 230 -9.37 -16.06 -13.63
C LEU A 230 -10.31 -16.21 -14.83
N GLU A 231 -10.13 -17.27 -15.65
CA GLU A 231 -11.03 -17.61 -16.75
C GLU A 231 -12.43 -18.01 -16.24
N ALA A 232 -12.49 -18.84 -15.21
CA ALA A 232 -13.76 -19.28 -14.61
C ALA A 232 -14.54 -18.08 -13.98
N ASP A 233 -13.84 -17.09 -13.47
CA ASP A 233 -14.42 -15.88 -12.91
C ASP A 233 -14.72 -14.79 -13.96
N HIS A 234 -14.45 -15.05 -15.24
CA HIS A 234 -14.59 -14.08 -16.34
C HIS A 234 -13.81 -12.77 -16.11
N VAL A 235 -12.62 -12.87 -15.50
CA VAL A 235 -11.72 -11.75 -15.26
C VAL A 235 -10.81 -11.56 -16.47
N ARG A 236 -10.68 -10.32 -16.97
CA ARG A 236 -9.67 -9.97 -17.96
C ARG A 236 -8.31 -9.92 -17.27
N TRP A 237 -7.34 -10.62 -17.79
CA TRP A 237 -6.02 -10.68 -17.14
C TRP A 237 -4.87 -10.45 -18.11
N ALA A 238 -3.75 -9.97 -17.59
CA ALA A 238 -2.46 -9.93 -18.25
C ALA A 238 -1.34 -10.23 -17.25
N ILE A 239 -0.52 -11.20 -17.53
CA ILE A 239 0.56 -11.69 -16.65
C ILE A 239 1.83 -11.81 -17.51
N THR A 240 2.97 -11.35 -16.99
CA THR A 240 4.25 -11.59 -17.65
C THR A 240 4.47 -13.09 -17.79
N ALA A 241 4.65 -13.60 -19.00
CA ALA A 241 4.93 -15.01 -19.22
C ALA A 241 6.38 -15.34 -18.87
N ASP A 242 6.58 -16.44 -18.15
CA ASP A 242 7.90 -17.02 -17.99
C ASP A 242 8.45 -17.47 -19.35
N GLN A 243 9.67 -17.08 -19.66
CA GLN A 243 10.32 -17.49 -20.91
C GLN A 243 10.96 -18.88 -20.76
N ASP A 244 10.14 -19.88 -20.44
CA ASP A 244 10.52 -21.27 -20.43
C ASP A 244 10.79 -21.81 -21.86
N ALA A 245 11.12 -23.08 -21.99
CA ALA A 245 11.40 -23.70 -23.29
C ALA A 245 10.20 -23.65 -24.23
N ALA A 246 8.97 -23.77 -23.72
CA ALA A 246 7.76 -23.76 -24.54
C ALA A 246 7.47 -22.35 -25.07
N VAL A 247 7.54 -21.33 -24.23
CA VAL A 247 7.37 -19.92 -24.64
C VAL A 247 8.48 -19.51 -25.62
N LYS A 248 9.73 -19.90 -25.38
CA LYS A 248 10.85 -19.65 -26.31
C LYS A 248 10.64 -20.32 -27.67
N ALA A 249 10.10 -21.54 -27.70
CA ALA A 249 9.77 -22.21 -28.94
C ALA A 249 8.68 -21.47 -29.73
N VAL A 250 7.65 -20.96 -29.03
CA VAL A 250 6.60 -20.13 -29.64
C VAL A 250 7.20 -18.85 -30.24
N ILE A 251 8.07 -18.14 -29.50
CA ILE A 251 8.75 -16.94 -30.00
C ILE A 251 9.57 -17.23 -31.25
N ALA A 252 10.34 -18.34 -31.26
CA ALA A 252 11.14 -18.74 -32.39
C ALA A 252 10.29 -19.11 -33.63
N GLY A 253 9.07 -19.58 -33.42
CA GLY A 253 8.12 -19.89 -34.47
C GLY A 253 7.38 -18.71 -35.08
N VAL A 254 7.51 -17.49 -34.51
CA VAL A 254 6.86 -16.29 -35.04
C VAL A 254 7.49 -15.89 -36.38
N PRO A 255 6.73 -15.85 -37.50
CA PRO A 255 7.25 -15.48 -38.80
C PRO A 255 7.83 -14.06 -38.81
N ALA A 256 8.89 -13.85 -39.57
CA ALA A 256 9.51 -12.54 -39.69
C ALA A 256 8.52 -11.42 -40.10
N ALA A 257 7.57 -11.75 -40.98
CA ALA A 257 6.54 -10.81 -41.43
C ALA A 257 5.47 -10.46 -40.39
N ALA A 258 5.38 -11.23 -39.29
CA ALA A 258 4.44 -10.97 -38.21
C ALA A 258 4.95 -9.91 -37.21
N TRP A 259 6.23 -9.56 -37.25
CA TRP A 259 6.81 -8.52 -36.42
C TRP A 259 6.54 -7.12 -37.00
N GLN A 260 5.85 -6.30 -36.24
CA GLN A 260 5.46 -4.95 -36.67
C GLN A 260 5.99 -3.90 -35.70
N GLU A 261 6.46 -2.79 -36.22
CA GLU A 261 6.69 -1.58 -35.41
C GLU A 261 5.34 -0.91 -35.13
N PRO A 262 4.92 -0.75 -33.87
CA PRO A 262 3.66 -0.09 -33.55
C PRO A 262 3.62 1.37 -33.98
N GLU A 263 4.77 2.05 -33.89
CA GLU A 263 4.97 3.43 -34.32
C GLU A 263 6.32 3.54 -35.02
N PRO A 264 6.44 4.27 -36.14
CA PRO A 264 7.69 4.40 -36.85
C PRO A 264 8.81 4.94 -35.94
N GLY A 265 9.93 4.21 -35.86
CA GLY A 265 11.10 4.63 -35.09
C GLY A 265 10.99 4.42 -33.57
N CYS A 266 10.03 3.64 -33.07
CA CYS A 266 9.91 3.35 -31.65
C CYS A 266 11.03 2.44 -31.09
N GLY A 267 11.86 1.83 -31.97
CA GLY A 267 13.01 1.03 -31.59
C GLY A 267 12.66 -0.38 -31.08
N TYR A 268 11.42 -0.81 -31.23
CA TYR A 268 10.99 -2.17 -30.89
C TYR A 268 9.91 -2.69 -31.84
N GLN A 269 9.74 -3.99 -31.86
CA GLN A 269 8.71 -4.65 -32.64
C GLN A 269 7.79 -5.49 -31.75
N VAL A 270 6.55 -5.64 -32.18
CA VAL A 270 5.51 -6.42 -31.49
C VAL A 270 4.98 -7.50 -32.42
N ALA A 271 4.71 -8.66 -31.85
CA ALA A 271 4.04 -9.77 -32.53
C ALA A 271 3.08 -10.47 -31.56
N GLU A 272 2.25 -11.33 -32.10
CA GLU A 272 1.27 -12.14 -31.37
C GLU A 272 1.45 -13.61 -31.65
N ALA A 273 1.13 -14.41 -30.64
CA ALA A 273 1.06 -15.85 -30.79
C ALA A 273 -0.02 -16.42 -29.84
N VAL A 274 -0.42 -17.64 -30.09
CA VAL A 274 -1.32 -18.39 -29.21
C VAL A 274 -0.51 -19.44 -28.44
N HIS A 275 -0.79 -19.57 -27.16
CA HIS A 275 -0.09 -20.53 -26.29
C HIS A 275 -1.06 -21.20 -25.32
N SER A 276 -0.65 -22.33 -24.77
CA SER A 276 -1.31 -23.01 -23.65
C SER A 276 -0.26 -23.71 -22.79
N MET A 277 -0.46 -23.73 -21.49
CA MET A 277 0.33 -24.58 -20.59
C MET A 277 -0.33 -25.96 -20.47
N ASN A 278 0.43 -26.99 -20.10
CA ASN A 278 -0.09 -28.34 -19.97
C ASN A 278 -1.36 -28.50 -19.13
N GLN A 279 -1.56 -27.61 -18.14
CA GLN A 279 -2.67 -27.65 -17.19
C GLN A 279 -3.69 -26.53 -17.41
N THR A 280 -3.53 -25.66 -18.39
CA THR A 280 -4.55 -24.66 -18.72
C THR A 280 -5.69 -25.30 -19.51
N LYS A 281 -6.93 -24.94 -19.18
CA LYS A 281 -8.14 -25.45 -19.84
C LYS A 281 -8.38 -24.79 -21.19
N THR A 282 -7.87 -23.59 -21.38
CA THR A 282 -8.01 -22.77 -22.58
C THR A 282 -6.65 -22.30 -23.06
N ALA A 283 -6.51 -22.11 -24.36
CA ALA A 283 -5.39 -21.39 -24.92
C ALA A 283 -5.56 -19.89 -24.67
N PHE A 284 -4.46 -19.18 -24.61
CA PHE A 284 -4.42 -17.74 -24.39
C PHE A 284 -3.43 -17.07 -25.34
N ARG A 285 -3.53 -15.76 -25.42
CA ARG A 285 -2.74 -14.93 -26.31
C ARG A 285 -1.42 -14.53 -25.63
N LEU A 286 -0.33 -14.58 -26.40
CA LEU A 286 0.94 -13.96 -26.05
C LEU A 286 1.12 -12.69 -26.87
N SER A 287 1.25 -11.54 -26.19
CA SER A 287 1.70 -10.28 -26.77
C SER A 287 3.21 -10.18 -26.53
N ILE A 288 3.99 -10.16 -27.61
CA ILE A 288 5.44 -10.31 -27.57
C ILE A 288 6.07 -9.04 -28.08
N LYS A 289 6.87 -8.37 -27.24
CA LYS A 289 7.74 -7.27 -27.62
C LYS A 289 9.16 -7.78 -27.79
N ARG A 290 9.86 -7.34 -28.85
CA ARG A 290 11.31 -7.53 -28.98
C ARG A 290 12.03 -6.22 -29.23
N GLU A 291 13.22 -6.11 -28.66
CA GLU A 291 14.13 -4.97 -28.82
C GLU A 291 15.50 -5.50 -29.20
N GLU A 292 16.21 -4.79 -30.08
CA GLU A 292 17.61 -5.12 -30.36
C GLU A 292 18.44 -4.97 -29.10
N ARG A 293 19.28 -5.97 -28.82
CA ARG A 293 20.22 -5.90 -27.69
C ARG A 293 21.32 -4.92 -28.05
N VAL A 294 21.47 -3.88 -27.24
CA VAL A 294 22.71 -3.08 -27.23
C VAL A 294 23.79 -3.95 -26.61
N GLN A 295 24.80 -4.30 -27.39
CA GLN A 295 25.87 -5.22 -26.99
C GLN A 295 26.84 -4.47 -26.05
N ASP A 296 26.53 -4.49 -24.75
CA ASP A 296 27.38 -3.84 -23.72
C ASP A 296 28.24 -4.83 -22.90
N ASP A 297 28.08 -6.14 -23.09
CA ASP A 297 28.85 -7.13 -22.30
C ASP A 297 29.63 -8.12 -23.17
N LEU A 298 30.96 -7.94 -23.17
CA LEU A 298 31.93 -8.82 -23.81
C LEU A 298 31.99 -10.24 -23.19
N PHE A 299 31.30 -10.48 -22.09
CA PHE A 299 31.39 -11.70 -21.28
C PHE A 299 30.11 -12.53 -21.20
N GLU A 300 28.96 -12.07 -21.70
CA GLU A 300 27.78 -12.91 -21.80
C GLU A 300 27.75 -13.76 -23.07
N PRO A 301 27.52 -15.10 -22.97
CA PRO A 301 27.34 -15.93 -24.13
C PRO A 301 26.12 -15.47 -24.93
N ALA A 302 26.26 -15.44 -26.25
CA ALA A 302 25.30 -14.89 -27.22
C ALA A 302 23.85 -15.37 -26.99
N ALA A 303 23.06 -14.59 -26.29
CA ALA A 303 21.64 -14.82 -26.04
C ALA A 303 20.76 -14.37 -27.23
N GLY A 304 21.32 -14.33 -28.47
CA GLY A 304 20.65 -13.86 -29.68
C GLY A 304 20.52 -12.33 -29.79
N PRO A 305 20.11 -11.81 -30.95
CA PRO A 305 20.15 -10.38 -31.27
C PRO A 305 19.04 -9.57 -30.57
N TYR A 306 18.04 -10.21 -29.96
CA TYR A 306 16.88 -9.54 -29.36
C TYR A 306 16.69 -9.88 -27.90
N ALA A 307 16.23 -8.89 -27.14
CA ALA A 307 15.61 -9.06 -25.83
C ALA A 307 14.08 -9.16 -26.02
N TYR A 308 13.44 -10.05 -25.28
CA TYR A 308 12.00 -10.27 -25.38
C TYR A 308 11.29 -9.95 -24.07
N HIS A 309 10.15 -9.26 -24.17
CA HIS A 309 9.17 -9.13 -23.09
C HIS A 309 7.84 -9.73 -23.56
N VAL A 310 7.33 -10.70 -22.80
CA VAL A 310 6.17 -11.50 -23.21
C VAL A 310 5.08 -11.35 -22.15
N VAL A 311 3.89 -10.98 -22.58
CA VAL A 311 2.70 -10.87 -21.74
C VAL A 311 1.64 -11.86 -22.23
N ALA A 312 1.27 -12.79 -21.37
CA ALA A 312 0.13 -13.68 -21.57
C ALA A 312 -1.17 -13.00 -21.16
N SER A 313 -2.23 -13.14 -21.93
CA SER A 313 -3.51 -12.49 -21.63
C SER A 313 -4.71 -13.20 -22.26
N ASN A 314 -5.91 -12.94 -21.73
CA ASN A 314 -7.19 -13.34 -22.34
C ASN A 314 -7.93 -12.17 -23.01
N TRP A 315 -7.24 -11.05 -23.27
CA TRP A 315 -7.83 -9.95 -24.03
C TRP A 315 -8.05 -10.36 -25.49
N PRO A 316 -9.29 -10.34 -26.03
CA PRO A 316 -9.53 -10.55 -27.45
C PRO A 316 -8.82 -9.49 -28.30
N ALA A 317 -8.40 -9.86 -29.51
CA ALA A 317 -7.70 -8.95 -30.42
C ALA A 317 -8.59 -7.78 -30.83
N GLU A 318 -9.91 -7.99 -30.87
CA GLU A 318 -10.91 -6.98 -31.19
C GLU A 318 -11.09 -5.92 -30.07
N GLU A 319 -10.78 -6.29 -28.81
CA GLU A 319 -10.85 -5.38 -27.66
C GLU A 319 -9.52 -4.64 -27.44
N LYS A 320 -8.39 -5.34 -27.63
CA LYS A 320 -7.04 -4.77 -27.44
C LYS A 320 -6.04 -5.41 -28.39
N THR A 321 -5.31 -4.58 -29.11
CA THR A 321 -4.12 -4.96 -29.87
C THR A 321 -3.01 -5.48 -28.92
N ALA A 322 -2.00 -6.18 -29.45
CA ALA A 322 -0.84 -6.61 -28.65
C ALA A 322 -0.13 -5.45 -27.97
N GLN A 323 0.02 -4.32 -28.67
CA GLN A 323 0.61 -3.10 -28.13
C GLN A 323 -0.19 -2.55 -26.97
N GLU A 324 -1.52 -2.52 -27.06
CA GLU A 324 -2.39 -2.05 -25.99
C GLU A 324 -2.38 -3.00 -24.77
N VAL A 325 -2.27 -4.31 -24.99
CA VAL A 325 -2.11 -5.29 -23.91
C VAL A 325 -0.79 -5.06 -23.18
N LEU A 326 0.32 -4.91 -23.90
CA LEU A 326 1.63 -4.59 -23.33
C LEU A 326 1.60 -3.27 -22.55
N GLY A 327 1.02 -2.22 -23.14
CA GLY A 327 0.87 -0.90 -22.50
C GLY A 327 0.02 -0.97 -21.24
N TRP A 328 -1.11 -1.68 -21.29
CA TRP A 328 -1.98 -1.86 -20.14
C TRP A 328 -1.32 -2.69 -19.02
N HIS A 329 -0.61 -3.75 -19.37
CA HIS A 329 0.16 -4.54 -18.43
C HIS A 329 1.27 -3.70 -17.77
N ASN A 330 2.00 -2.89 -18.54
CA ASN A 330 3.09 -2.06 -18.03
C ASN A 330 2.62 -1.01 -17.01
N GLN A 331 1.34 -0.59 -17.05
CA GLN A 331 0.77 0.27 -16.00
C GLN A 331 0.85 -0.39 -14.61
N ARG A 332 1.03 -1.72 -14.51
CA ARG A 332 1.34 -2.42 -13.26
C ARG A 332 2.53 -1.81 -12.52
N GLY A 333 3.50 -1.20 -13.24
CA GLY A 333 4.61 -0.46 -12.62
C GLY A 333 4.18 0.62 -11.63
N GLN A 334 2.93 1.09 -11.68
CA GLN A 334 2.38 1.98 -10.64
C GLN A 334 2.17 1.26 -9.30
N ALA A 335 1.95 -0.05 -9.28
CA ALA A 335 1.88 -0.81 -8.03
C ALA A 335 3.21 -0.77 -7.27
N GLU A 336 4.33 -0.65 -7.98
CA GLU A 336 5.64 -0.43 -7.38
C GLU A 336 5.70 0.92 -6.62
N ASN A 337 5.01 1.96 -7.13
CA ASN A 337 4.88 3.23 -6.44
C ASN A 337 4.00 3.10 -5.17
N PHE A 338 2.95 2.26 -5.21
CA PHE A 338 2.12 1.98 -4.03
C PHE A 338 2.92 1.21 -2.97
N ASN A 339 3.67 0.19 -3.39
CA ASN A 339 4.60 -0.54 -2.54
C ASN A 339 5.67 0.39 -1.94
N LYS A 340 6.25 1.28 -2.76
CA LYS A 340 7.23 2.27 -2.30
C LYS A 340 6.62 3.22 -1.28
N GLU A 341 5.42 3.72 -1.51
CA GLU A 341 4.75 4.62 -0.56
C GLU A 341 4.43 3.92 0.77
N LEU A 342 3.96 2.67 0.73
CA LEU A 342 3.76 1.86 1.94
C LEU A 342 5.08 1.63 2.68
N LYS A 343 6.15 1.25 1.99
CA LYS A 343 7.46 0.97 2.60
C LYS A 343 8.12 2.23 3.12
N THR A 344 8.41 3.20 2.28
CA THR A 344 9.19 4.40 2.66
C THR A 344 8.32 5.53 3.20
N GLY A 345 7.09 5.66 2.70
CA GLY A 345 6.16 6.69 3.14
C GLY A 345 5.55 6.42 4.52
N PHE A 346 5.28 5.17 4.84
CA PHE A 346 4.73 4.73 6.12
C PHE A 346 5.70 3.89 6.96
N GLY A 347 6.98 3.78 6.57
CA GLY A 347 8.01 3.12 7.35
C GLY A 347 7.89 1.60 7.42
N MET A 348 7.18 0.95 6.47
CA MET A 348 7.00 -0.51 6.51
C MET A 348 8.23 -1.30 6.05
N ASP A 349 9.31 -0.64 5.71
CA ASP A 349 10.65 -1.20 5.57
C ASP A 349 11.45 -1.16 6.91
N GLN A 350 10.92 -0.51 7.96
CA GLN A 350 11.53 -0.38 9.29
C GLN A 350 10.77 -1.22 10.33
N LEU A 351 10.88 -2.54 10.25
CA LEU A 351 10.16 -3.44 11.16
C LEU A 351 10.72 -3.36 12.59
N PRO A 352 9.88 -3.18 13.64
CA PRO A 352 10.37 -2.83 14.97
C PRO A 352 10.85 -4.02 15.80
N CYS A 353 10.32 -5.23 15.56
CA CYS A 353 10.48 -6.38 16.45
C CYS A 353 11.45 -7.44 15.90
N GLY A 354 11.95 -8.30 16.79
CA GLY A 354 12.68 -9.52 16.41
C GLY A 354 11.77 -10.63 15.90
N ASP A 355 10.52 -10.63 16.32
CA ASP A 355 9.51 -11.67 16.10
C ASP A 355 8.72 -11.40 14.80
N SER A 356 8.54 -12.44 13.98
CA SER A 356 7.82 -12.37 12.71
C SER A 356 6.34 -12.00 12.92
N GLY A 357 5.67 -12.62 13.89
CA GLY A 357 4.27 -12.33 14.20
C GLY A 357 4.04 -10.89 14.65
N ALA A 358 4.92 -10.33 15.50
CA ALA A 358 4.84 -8.94 15.93
C ALA A 358 5.06 -7.97 14.76
N ASN A 359 6.00 -8.28 13.86
CA ASN A 359 6.24 -7.51 12.66
C ASN A 359 5.06 -7.57 11.66
N ALA A 360 4.40 -8.73 11.55
CA ALA A 360 3.18 -8.88 10.76
C ALA A 360 2.04 -7.98 11.26
N VAL A 361 1.89 -7.85 12.59
CA VAL A 361 0.92 -6.95 13.22
C VAL A 361 1.25 -5.50 12.91
N PHE A 362 2.50 -5.08 13.08
CA PHE A 362 2.95 -3.72 12.78
C PHE A 362 2.78 -3.38 11.30
N PHE A 363 3.18 -4.28 10.42
CA PHE A 363 3.03 -4.12 8.96
C PHE A 363 1.56 -3.93 8.57
N ARG A 364 0.63 -4.73 9.11
CA ARG A 364 -0.80 -4.57 8.85
C ARG A 364 -1.36 -3.26 9.37
N ILE A 365 -0.85 -2.74 10.50
CA ILE A 365 -1.20 -1.39 10.96
C ILE A 365 -0.70 -0.33 9.97
N GLY A 366 0.48 -0.51 9.39
CA GLY A 366 0.99 0.33 8.31
C GLY A 366 0.09 0.30 7.07
N VAL A 367 -0.41 -0.88 6.68
CA VAL A 367 -1.40 -1.03 5.60
C VAL A 367 -2.70 -0.27 5.93
N LEU A 368 -3.18 -0.35 7.18
CA LEU A 368 -4.34 0.43 7.62
C LEU A 368 -4.09 1.94 7.50
N ALA A 369 -2.94 2.42 7.97
CA ALA A 369 -2.56 3.83 7.89
C ALA A 369 -2.48 4.31 6.43
N TYR A 370 -1.92 3.49 5.54
CA TYR A 370 -1.87 3.73 4.10
C TYR A 370 -3.28 3.79 3.48
N ASN A 371 -4.14 2.80 3.73
CA ASN A 371 -5.51 2.77 3.20
C ASN A 371 -6.33 3.97 3.67
N LEU A 372 -6.20 4.36 4.93
CA LEU A 372 -6.84 5.56 5.48
C LEU A 372 -6.34 6.83 4.79
N PHE A 373 -5.05 6.91 4.49
CA PHE A 373 -4.49 8.04 3.76
C PHE A 373 -5.02 8.11 2.31
N ILE A 374 -5.09 6.98 1.60
CA ILE A 374 -5.71 6.92 0.26
C ILE A 374 -7.17 7.38 0.32
N GLY A 375 -7.93 6.86 1.29
CA GLY A 375 -9.31 7.28 1.51
C GLY A 375 -9.44 8.77 1.82
N PHE A 376 -8.57 9.31 2.69
CA PHE A 376 -8.54 10.73 3.01
C PHE A 376 -8.31 11.61 1.77
N LYS A 377 -7.34 11.26 0.93
CA LYS A 377 -7.08 12.00 -0.31
C LYS A 377 -8.30 11.99 -1.25
N ARG A 378 -8.96 10.87 -1.39
CA ARG A 378 -10.05 10.69 -2.35
C ARG A 378 -11.40 11.21 -1.88
N LEU A 379 -11.70 11.07 -0.60
CA LEU A 379 -13.01 11.41 -0.03
C LEU A 379 -13.06 12.79 0.64
N ALA A 380 -11.95 13.24 1.21
CA ALA A 380 -11.92 14.49 1.96
C ALA A 380 -11.14 15.61 1.27
N CYS A 381 -10.04 15.31 0.57
CA CYS A 381 -9.23 16.33 -0.08
C CYS A 381 -9.79 16.79 -1.44
N PRO A 382 -9.33 17.94 -1.96
CA PRO A 382 -9.57 18.33 -3.35
C PRO A 382 -9.00 17.29 -4.34
N ALA A 383 -9.65 17.10 -5.50
CA ALA A 383 -9.24 16.11 -6.51
C ALA A 383 -7.78 16.23 -6.94
N ALA A 384 -7.24 17.44 -7.02
CA ALA A 384 -5.82 17.69 -7.34
C ALA A 384 -4.82 17.04 -6.35
N TRP A 385 -5.28 16.59 -5.19
CA TRP A 385 -4.45 15.92 -4.18
C TRP A 385 -4.39 14.40 -4.35
N ALA A 386 -5.20 13.83 -5.23
CA ALA A 386 -5.29 12.38 -5.43
C ALA A 386 -3.93 11.73 -5.76
N SER A 387 -3.08 12.42 -6.53
CA SER A 387 -1.74 11.95 -6.93
C SER A 387 -0.63 12.29 -5.93
N GLN A 388 -0.91 13.08 -4.87
CA GLN A 388 0.13 13.49 -3.92
C GLN A 388 0.56 12.32 -3.03
N THR A 389 1.87 12.23 -2.76
CA THR A 389 2.42 11.27 -1.80
C THR A 389 2.16 11.72 -0.36
N ILE A 390 2.30 10.80 0.60
CA ILE A 390 2.18 11.15 2.04
C ILE A 390 3.24 12.16 2.45
N ALA A 391 4.45 12.09 1.89
CA ALA A 391 5.51 13.07 2.16
C ALA A 391 5.07 14.50 1.76
N THR A 392 4.45 14.63 0.58
CA THR A 392 3.91 15.92 0.13
C THR A 392 2.75 16.40 1.00
N VAL A 393 1.86 15.48 1.40
CA VAL A 393 0.72 15.82 2.25
C VAL A 393 1.20 16.21 3.66
N ARG A 394 2.22 15.54 4.21
CA ARG A 394 2.84 15.93 5.47
C ARG A 394 3.36 17.36 5.41
N TRP A 395 4.12 17.66 4.37
CA TRP A 395 4.69 19.01 4.17
C TRP A 395 3.61 20.10 4.04
N LYS A 396 2.56 19.83 3.23
CA LYS A 396 1.56 20.87 2.88
C LYS A 396 0.40 20.96 3.87
N LEU A 397 0.08 19.88 4.56
CA LEU A 397 -1.12 19.80 5.40
C LEU A 397 -0.80 19.42 6.84
N VAL A 398 -0.03 18.35 7.08
CA VAL A 398 0.15 17.84 8.44
C VAL A 398 1.06 18.77 9.25
N GLN A 399 2.20 19.16 8.69
CA GLN A 399 3.23 19.99 9.34
C GLN A 399 2.90 21.49 9.30
N VAL A 400 1.68 21.82 9.67
CA VAL A 400 1.23 23.21 9.80
C VAL A 400 1.25 23.60 11.27
N ALA A 401 2.02 24.64 11.60
CA ALA A 401 2.11 25.15 12.95
C ALA A 401 0.77 25.72 13.43
N GLY A 402 0.46 25.51 14.69
CA GLY A 402 -0.76 26.02 15.29
C GLY A 402 -0.63 26.28 16.77
N ARG A 403 -1.48 27.15 17.30
CA ARG A 403 -1.65 27.47 18.72
C ARG A 403 -2.99 26.95 19.22
N ILE A 404 -2.98 26.24 20.34
CA ILE A 404 -4.18 25.67 20.95
C ILE A 404 -4.55 26.48 22.15
N VAL A 405 -5.76 27.05 22.14
CA VAL A 405 -6.28 27.88 23.22
C VAL A 405 -7.63 27.37 23.70
N ARG A 406 -7.95 27.66 24.97
CA ARG A 406 -9.31 27.47 25.49
C ARG A 406 -10.00 28.82 25.58
N HIS A 407 -11.15 28.92 24.96
CA HIS A 407 -12.00 30.10 25.03
C HIS A 407 -13.45 29.70 25.21
N ALA A 408 -14.13 30.28 26.21
CA ALA A 408 -15.55 30.03 26.50
C ALA A 408 -15.91 28.52 26.56
N GLY A 409 -15.07 27.69 27.22
CA GLY A 409 -15.29 26.25 27.36
C GLY A 409 -14.97 25.42 26.12
N ARG A 410 -14.56 26.05 25.00
CA ARG A 410 -14.19 25.38 23.75
C ARG A 410 -12.68 25.35 23.56
N VAL A 411 -12.19 24.29 22.94
CA VAL A 411 -10.79 24.22 22.50
C VAL A 411 -10.74 24.71 21.05
N VAL A 412 -9.85 25.65 20.78
CA VAL A 412 -9.68 26.30 19.48
C VAL A 412 -8.25 26.07 18.99
N LEU A 413 -8.11 25.58 17.79
CA LEU A 413 -6.85 25.44 17.08
C LEU A 413 -6.69 26.62 16.11
N HIS A 414 -5.78 27.54 16.45
CA HIS A 414 -5.36 28.61 15.56
C HIS A 414 -4.22 28.11 14.69
N LEU A 415 -4.38 28.14 13.38
CA LEU A 415 -3.41 27.64 12.41
C LEU A 415 -2.68 28.79 11.74
N VAL A 416 -1.40 28.60 11.47
CA VAL A 416 -0.59 29.54 10.68
C VAL A 416 -0.83 29.22 9.20
N LEU A 417 -1.90 29.79 8.65
CA LEU A 417 -2.36 29.59 7.27
C LEU A 417 -2.80 30.91 6.65
N GLU A 418 -2.68 31.01 5.34
CA GLU A 418 -3.34 32.04 4.55
C GLU A 418 -4.87 31.82 4.52
N ALA A 419 -5.62 32.88 4.25
CA ALA A 419 -7.08 32.86 4.30
C ALA A 419 -7.70 31.79 3.37
N ASP A 420 -7.17 31.68 2.15
CA ASP A 420 -7.64 30.72 1.15
C ASP A 420 -7.38 29.26 1.58
N ALA A 421 -6.21 29.00 2.18
CA ALA A 421 -5.88 27.70 2.71
C ALA A 421 -6.83 27.30 3.84
N LEU A 422 -7.23 28.22 4.71
CA LEU A 422 -8.20 27.96 5.79
C LEU A 422 -9.56 27.53 5.22
N GLY A 423 -10.00 28.10 4.09
CA GLY A 423 -11.21 27.68 3.37
C GLY A 423 -11.13 26.22 2.95
N CYS A 424 -10.01 25.81 2.36
CA CYS A 424 -9.74 24.42 1.98
C CYS A 424 -9.78 23.48 3.20
N TRP A 425 -9.14 23.84 4.31
CA TRP A 425 -9.15 23.06 5.55
C TRP A 425 -10.55 22.85 6.11
N ARG A 426 -11.37 23.89 6.12
CA ARG A 426 -12.78 23.80 6.56
C ARG A 426 -13.58 22.84 5.67
N ALA A 427 -13.38 22.91 4.35
CA ALA A 427 -14.04 22.01 3.43
C ALA A 427 -13.61 20.55 3.63
N ILE A 428 -12.32 20.28 3.83
CA ILE A 428 -11.80 18.94 4.18
C ILE A 428 -12.48 18.45 5.46
N ARG A 429 -12.49 19.27 6.50
CA ARG A 429 -13.10 18.93 7.79
C ARG A 429 -14.57 18.61 7.68
N GLN A 430 -15.34 19.38 6.92
CA GLN A 430 -16.77 19.13 6.68
C GLN A 430 -16.99 17.76 6.00
N ARG A 431 -16.12 17.40 5.03
CA ARG A 431 -16.20 16.09 4.37
C ARG A 431 -15.85 14.95 5.34
N CYS A 432 -14.86 15.14 6.23
CA CYS A 432 -14.58 14.17 7.29
C CYS A 432 -15.80 13.94 8.20
N TRP A 433 -16.51 15.00 8.58
CA TRP A 433 -17.73 14.88 9.40
C TRP A 433 -18.87 14.14 8.67
N ALA A 434 -19.03 14.40 7.38
CA ALA A 434 -20.03 13.71 6.57
C ALA A 434 -19.83 12.17 6.51
N LEU A 435 -18.62 11.67 6.78
CA LEU A 435 -18.33 10.23 6.83
C LEU A 435 -18.97 9.54 8.05
N GLY A 436 -19.06 10.25 9.18
CA GLY A 436 -19.64 9.72 10.42
C GLY A 436 -21.19 9.67 10.44
N VAL A 437 -21.82 10.29 9.45
CA VAL A 437 -23.28 10.32 9.29
C VAL A 437 -23.62 9.39 8.13
N ALA A 438 -23.58 8.09 8.36
CA ALA A 438 -24.23 7.15 7.44
C ALA A 438 -24.05 5.68 7.80
N PRO A 439 -24.87 4.92 7.21
CA PRO A 439 -25.93 4.10 7.75
C PRO A 439 -25.43 2.81 8.27
#